data_ee23cb25e6bb8b802ddfa8dd58595206
#
_entry.id   ee23cb25e6bb8b802ddfa8dd58595206
#
_cell.length_a   1.000
_cell.length_b   1.000
_cell.length_c   1.000
_cell.angle_alpha   90.00
_cell.angle_beta   90.00
_cell.angle_gamma   90.00
#
_symmetry.space_group_name_H-M   'P 1'
#
loop_
_entity.id
_entity.type
_entity.pdbx_description
1 polymer ?
#
loop_
_entity_poly.entity_id
_entity_poly.type
_entity_poly.pdbx_seq_one_letter_code
_entity_poly.pdbx_strand_id
1 'polypeptide(L)'
;MNGVISYYDEHPINEVQIRTALAREGKAMQNLVPEDLYDHDQDHYGGIDATRRLALVCGIQVSDHVLDICSGMGGPARLIAHEWDCQVTGIDLNPNRTPSAARLTALVGLEARVRFVRGDATSLPFGAGSFDRAIG
;
A
#
# COMPACT_ATOMS: atom_id res chain seq x y z
N MET A 1 -2.66 -7.76 21.28
CA MET A 1 -2.33 -8.11 19.87
C MET A 1 -3.56 -8.58 19.09
N ASN A 2 -4.30 -9.58 19.59
CA ASN A 2 -5.48 -10.08 18.86
C ASN A 2 -6.58 -9.02 18.63
N GLY A 3 -6.82 -8.10 19.56
CA GLY A 3 -7.82 -7.04 19.42
C GLY A 3 -7.49 -6.01 18.32
N VAL A 4 -6.22 -5.70 18.14
CA VAL A 4 -5.78 -4.77 17.07
C VAL A 4 -5.96 -5.41 15.70
N ILE A 5 -5.61 -6.68 15.55
CA ILE A 5 -5.77 -7.42 14.28
C ILE A 5 -7.26 -7.51 13.94
N SER A 6 -8.12 -7.90 14.89
CA SER A 6 -9.57 -7.97 14.68
C SER A 6 -10.17 -6.62 14.28
N TYR A 7 -9.75 -5.52 14.91
CA TYR A 7 -10.20 -4.17 14.54
C TYR A 7 -9.91 -3.83 13.07
N TYR A 8 -8.71 -4.14 12.61
CA TYR A 8 -8.33 -3.86 11.22
C TYR A 8 -8.92 -4.85 10.21
N ASP A 9 -9.25 -6.07 10.62
CA ASP A 9 -9.96 -7.03 9.76
C ASP A 9 -11.42 -6.58 9.46
N GLU A 10 -12.04 -5.87 10.41
CA GLU A 10 -13.38 -5.30 10.26
C GLU A 10 -13.37 -3.87 9.67
N HIS A 11 -12.20 -3.33 9.38
CA HIS A 11 -12.06 -1.98 8.86
C HIS A 11 -12.77 -1.81 7.51
N PRO A 12 -13.49 -0.69 7.27
CA PRO A 12 -14.26 -0.46 6.04
C PRO A 12 -13.38 -0.40 4.78
N ILE A 13 -12.10 -0.06 4.90
CA ILE A 13 -11.15 -0.13 3.78
C ILE A 13 -10.48 -1.51 3.80
N ASN A 14 -11.03 -2.43 3.02
CA ASN A 14 -10.51 -3.78 2.82
C ASN A 14 -10.72 -4.22 1.36
N GLU A 15 -10.12 -5.34 0.97
CA GLU A 15 -10.15 -5.81 -0.42
C GLU A 15 -11.57 -6.02 -0.95
N VAL A 16 -12.47 -6.58 -0.14
CA VAL A 16 -13.86 -6.84 -0.55
C VAL A 16 -14.60 -5.54 -0.83
N GLN A 17 -14.46 -4.55 0.04
CA GLN A 17 -15.09 -3.24 -0.12
C GLN A 17 -14.54 -2.49 -1.33
N ILE A 18 -13.22 -2.51 -1.54
CA ILE A 18 -12.57 -1.89 -2.70
C ILE A 18 -13.08 -2.51 -3.99
N ARG A 19 -13.07 -3.84 -4.11
CA ARG A 19 -13.58 -4.54 -5.30
C ARG A 19 -15.07 -4.28 -5.53
N THR A 20 -15.86 -4.21 -4.48
CA THR A 20 -17.29 -3.89 -4.57
C THR A 20 -17.53 -2.48 -5.07
N ALA A 21 -16.76 -1.50 -4.60
CA ALA A 21 -16.84 -0.12 -5.07
C ALA A 21 -16.49 -0.02 -6.55
N LEU A 22 -15.39 -0.63 -6.99
CA LEU A 22 -14.98 -0.67 -8.40
C LEU A 22 -16.04 -1.32 -9.30
N ALA A 23 -16.65 -2.41 -8.86
CA ALA A 23 -17.72 -3.07 -9.59
C ALA A 23 -18.97 -2.17 -9.74
N ARG A 24 -19.35 -1.44 -8.70
CA ARG A 24 -20.45 -0.46 -8.74
C ARG A 24 -20.17 0.70 -9.71
N GLU A 25 -18.92 1.08 -9.88
CA GLU A 25 -18.47 2.08 -10.85
C GLU A 25 -18.37 1.52 -12.28
N GLY A 26 -18.67 0.24 -12.48
CA GLY A 26 -18.60 -0.41 -13.79
C GLY A 26 -17.17 -0.70 -14.26
N LYS A 27 -16.19 -0.72 -13.37
CA LYS A 27 -14.79 -1.02 -13.69
C LYS A 27 -14.61 -2.51 -13.96
N ALA A 28 -13.96 -2.83 -15.08
CA ALA A 28 -13.62 -4.22 -15.41
C ALA A 28 -12.34 -4.64 -14.68
N MET A 29 -12.43 -5.69 -13.85
CA MET A 29 -11.31 -6.15 -13.02
C MET A 29 -10.06 -6.56 -13.82
N GLN A 30 -10.19 -6.81 -15.12
CA GLN A 30 -9.09 -7.24 -15.98
C GLN A 30 -8.25 -6.08 -16.54
N ASN A 31 -8.74 -4.85 -16.45
CA ASN A 31 -8.15 -3.67 -17.11
C ASN A 31 -7.97 -2.49 -16.15
N LEU A 32 -7.80 -2.76 -14.87
CA LEU A 32 -7.59 -1.71 -13.88
C LEU A 32 -6.19 -1.09 -14.02
N VAL A 33 -6.12 0.21 -13.78
CA VAL A 33 -4.88 0.97 -13.66
C VAL A 33 -4.71 1.46 -12.22
N PRO A 34 -3.52 1.84 -11.78
CA PRO A 34 -3.28 2.26 -10.39
C PRO A 34 -4.23 3.34 -9.89
N GLU A 35 -4.56 4.30 -10.75
CA GLU A 35 -5.46 5.42 -10.43
C GLU A 35 -6.89 4.97 -10.10
N ASP A 36 -7.33 3.83 -10.60
CA ASP A 36 -8.67 3.30 -10.29
C ASP A 36 -8.85 2.96 -8.80
N LEU A 37 -7.76 2.70 -8.07
CA LEU A 37 -7.78 2.39 -6.65
C LEU A 37 -7.68 3.62 -5.75
N TYR A 38 -7.22 4.75 -6.24
CA TYR A 38 -6.81 5.90 -5.42
C TYR A 38 -7.91 6.44 -4.50
N ASP A 39 -9.15 6.46 -4.96
CA ASP A 39 -10.29 6.94 -4.17
C ASP A 39 -10.78 5.91 -3.12
N HIS A 40 -10.27 4.68 -3.16
CA HIS A 40 -10.77 3.58 -2.35
C HIS A 40 -9.76 2.99 -1.37
N ASP A 41 -8.46 3.25 -1.55
CA ASP A 41 -7.39 2.52 -0.86
C ASP A 41 -6.50 3.37 0.05
N GLN A 42 -6.78 4.66 0.21
CA GLN A 42 -6.02 5.55 1.09
C GLN A 42 -6.60 5.50 2.51
N ASP A 43 -6.06 4.59 3.31
CA ASP A 43 -6.52 4.28 4.67
C ASP A 43 -5.87 5.21 5.72
N HIS A 44 -5.99 6.52 5.49
CA HIS A 44 -5.47 7.57 6.37
C HIS A 44 -6.15 8.91 6.10
N TYR A 45 -5.93 9.89 6.98
CA TYR A 45 -6.46 11.25 6.79
C TYR A 45 -5.76 11.97 5.63
N GLY A 46 -6.55 12.73 4.85
CA GLY A 46 -6.05 13.59 3.78
C GLY A 46 -5.92 12.93 2.41
N GLY A 47 -6.22 11.64 2.29
CA GLY A 47 -6.29 10.93 1.00
C GLY A 47 -5.00 11.00 0.17
N ILE A 48 -5.17 10.99 -1.15
CA ILE A 48 -4.04 10.99 -2.12
C ILE A 48 -3.12 12.20 -1.98
N ASP A 49 -3.66 13.38 -1.64
CA ASP A 49 -2.84 14.59 -1.49
C ASP A 49 -1.89 14.49 -0.30
N ALA A 50 -2.31 13.86 0.79
CA ALA A 50 -1.44 13.62 1.94
C ALA A 50 -0.30 12.65 1.58
N THR A 51 -0.58 11.58 0.84
CA THR A 51 0.43 10.64 0.35
C THR A 51 1.42 11.31 -0.59
N ARG A 52 0.94 12.12 -1.54
CA ARG A 52 1.82 12.88 -2.45
C ARG A 52 2.70 13.86 -1.69
N ARG A 53 2.13 14.58 -0.73
CA ARG A 53 2.90 15.51 0.11
C ARG A 53 3.97 14.77 0.93
N LEU A 54 3.64 13.62 1.50
CA LEU A 54 4.58 12.78 2.23
C LEU A 54 5.76 12.37 1.35
N ALA A 55 5.51 11.91 0.15
CA ALA A 55 6.54 11.54 -0.81
C ALA A 55 7.47 12.70 -1.17
N LEU A 56 6.91 13.89 -1.39
CA LEU A 56 7.69 15.12 -1.68
C LEU A 56 8.56 15.51 -0.48
N VAL A 57 8.00 15.54 0.73
CA VAL A 57 8.76 15.92 1.94
C VAL A 57 9.84 14.91 2.26
N CYS A 58 9.58 13.62 2.04
CA CYS A 58 10.56 12.55 2.19
C CYS A 58 11.69 12.61 1.14
N GLY A 59 11.48 13.34 0.05
CA GLY A 59 12.45 13.49 -1.03
C GLY A 59 12.65 12.21 -1.83
N ILE A 60 11.57 11.44 -2.03
CA ILE A 60 11.62 10.21 -2.82
C ILE A 60 12.05 10.54 -4.25
N GLN A 61 12.96 9.74 -4.77
CA GLN A 61 13.53 9.87 -6.11
C GLN A 61 13.17 8.67 -6.97
N VAL A 62 13.27 8.85 -8.29
CA VAL A 62 13.20 7.75 -9.26
C VAL A 62 14.22 6.66 -8.86
N SER A 63 13.80 5.41 -8.93
CA SER A 63 14.61 4.23 -8.59
C SER A 63 14.98 4.07 -7.11
N ASP A 64 14.48 4.93 -6.20
CA ASP A 64 14.59 4.68 -4.76
C ASP A 64 13.91 3.36 -4.39
N HIS A 65 14.40 2.72 -3.34
CA HIS A 65 13.70 1.64 -2.65
C HIS A 65 13.15 2.17 -1.33
N VAL A 66 11.83 2.29 -1.25
CA VAL A 66 11.10 2.88 -0.12
C VAL A 66 10.53 1.78 0.77
N LEU A 67 10.67 1.94 2.08
CA LEU A 67 9.96 1.13 3.07
C LEU A 67 8.69 1.87 3.51
N ASP A 68 7.54 1.24 3.35
CA ASP A 68 6.24 1.72 3.86
C ASP A 68 5.87 0.94 5.13
N ILE A 69 5.96 1.63 6.27
CA ILE A 69 5.74 1.03 7.60
C ILE A 69 4.25 1.11 7.95
N CYS A 70 3.68 0.00 8.40
CA CYS A 70 2.24 -0.16 8.64
C CYS A 70 1.43 0.03 7.35
N SER A 71 1.86 -0.65 6.30
CA SER A 71 1.38 -0.43 4.91
C SER A 71 -0.09 -0.77 4.66
N GLY A 72 -0.75 -1.48 5.57
CA GLY A 72 -2.19 -1.79 5.47
C GLY A 72 -2.56 -2.46 4.16
N MET A 73 -3.52 -1.86 3.45
CA MET A 73 -3.98 -2.33 2.13
C MET A 73 -3.07 -1.89 0.97
N GLY A 74 -2.00 -1.14 1.26
CA GLY A 74 -0.98 -0.78 0.29
C GLY A 74 -1.32 0.40 -0.63
N GLY A 75 -2.32 1.20 -0.31
CA GLY A 75 -2.71 2.37 -1.11
C GLY A 75 -1.56 3.36 -1.31
N PRO A 76 -0.97 3.90 -0.23
CA PRO A 76 0.20 4.78 -0.35
C PRO A 76 1.38 4.15 -1.07
N ALA A 77 1.68 2.87 -0.81
CA ALA A 77 2.76 2.15 -1.47
C ALA A 77 2.58 2.10 -3.00
N ARG A 78 1.37 1.77 -3.47
CA ARG A 78 1.05 1.74 -4.92
C ARG A 78 1.14 3.11 -5.56
N LEU A 79 0.55 4.12 -4.93
CA LEU A 79 0.58 5.50 -5.43
C LEU A 79 2.02 5.99 -5.58
N ILE A 80 2.84 5.82 -4.57
CA ILE A 80 4.24 6.27 -4.57
C ILE A 80 5.04 5.52 -5.63
N ALA A 81 4.94 4.19 -5.70
CA ALA A 81 5.65 3.42 -6.70
C ALA A 81 5.29 3.83 -8.13
N HIS A 82 4.02 4.12 -8.37
CA HIS A 82 3.52 4.51 -9.69
C HIS A 82 3.94 5.93 -10.08
N GLU A 83 3.71 6.92 -9.20
CA GLU A 83 3.94 8.33 -9.54
C GLU A 83 5.41 8.75 -9.46
N TRP A 84 6.22 8.11 -8.64
CA TRP A 84 7.66 8.41 -8.49
C TRP A 84 8.59 7.44 -9.22
N ASP A 85 8.03 6.43 -9.90
CA ASP A 85 8.81 5.42 -10.63
C ASP A 85 9.89 4.75 -9.75
N CYS A 86 9.49 4.36 -8.55
CA CYS A 86 10.36 3.75 -7.54
C CYS A 86 9.86 2.37 -7.11
N GLN A 87 10.62 1.69 -6.27
CA GLN A 87 10.23 0.43 -5.65
C GLN A 87 9.74 0.68 -4.22
N VAL A 88 8.70 -0.02 -3.79
CA VAL A 88 8.20 0.05 -2.43
C VAL A 88 8.05 -1.34 -1.83
N THR A 89 8.54 -1.50 -0.62
CA THR A 89 8.25 -2.66 0.23
C THR A 89 7.39 -2.21 1.39
N GLY A 90 6.16 -2.70 1.46
CA GLY A 90 5.28 -2.50 2.60
C GLY A 90 5.49 -3.57 3.67
N ILE A 91 5.49 -3.16 4.94
CA ILE A 91 5.48 -4.07 6.08
C ILE A 91 4.25 -3.82 6.93
N ASP A 92 3.55 -4.88 7.29
CA ASP A 92 2.37 -4.83 8.17
C ASP A 92 2.31 -6.03 9.08
N LEU A 93 1.80 -5.82 10.29
CA LEU A 93 1.66 -6.88 11.28
C LEU A 93 0.49 -7.81 10.98
N ASN A 94 -0.54 -7.32 10.29
CA ASN A 94 -1.78 -8.04 10.05
C ASN A 94 -1.61 -9.12 8.96
N PRO A 95 -1.85 -10.41 9.30
CA PRO A 95 -1.66 -11.51 8.36
C PRO A 95 -2.65 -11.52 7.19
N ASN A 96 -3.79 -10.84 7.33
CA ASN A 96 -4.85 -10.82 6.31
C ASN A 96 -4.67 -9.63 5.34
N ARG A 97 -4.17 -8.51 5.84
CA ARG A 97 -3.97 -7.29 5.03
C ARG A 97 -2.84 -7.44 4.01
N THR A 98 -1.74 -8.03 4.40
CA THR A 98 -0.58 -8.21 3.52
C THR A 98 -0.89 -8.99 2.23
N PRO A 99 -1.57 -10.17 2.27
CA PRO A 99 -1.97 -10.85 1.05
C PRO A 99 -3.01 -10.08 0.22
N SER A 100 -3.93 -9.39 0.88
CA SER A 100 -4.94 -8.56 0.20
C SER A 100 -4.28 -7.38 -0.53
N ALA A 101 -3.33 -6.71 0.10
CA ALA A 101 -2.54 -5.65 -0.53
C ALA A 101 -1.78 -6.16 -1.77
N ALA A 102 -1.19 -7.36 -1.69
CA ALA A 102 -0.50 -7.97 -2.83
C ALA A 102 -1.46 -8.28 -4.00
N ARG A 103 -2.66 -8.80 -3.71
CA ARG A 103 -3.68 -9.06 -4.75
C ARG A 103 -4.18 -7.78 -5.42
N LEU A 104 -4.44 -6.72 -4.65
CA LEU A 104 -4.82 -5.41 -5.20
C LEU A 104 -3.69 -4.82 -6.06
N THR A 105 -2.45 -5.02 -5.67
CA THR A 105 -1.28 -4.55 -6.43
C THR A 105 -1.15 -5.28 -7.76
N ALA A 106 -1.38 -6.59 -7.79
CA ALA A 106 -1.39 -7.37 -9.03
C ALA A 106 -2.53 -6.96 -9.98
N LEU A 107 -3.71 -6.58 -9.44
CA LEU A 107 -4.83 -6.10 -10.25
C LEU A 107 -4.48 -4.88 -11.11
N VAL A 108 -3.57 -4.05 -10.66
CA VAL A 108 -3.17 -2.80 -11.34
C VAL A 108 -1.77 -2.88 -11.96
N GLY A 109 -1.18 -4.09 -12.03
CA GLY A 109 0.08 -4.33 -12.73
C GLY A 109 1.32 -3.75 -12.04
N LEU A 110 1.29 -3.58 -10.72
CA LEU A 110 2.42 -3.02 -9.95
C LEU A 110 3.22 -4.06 -9.15
N GLU A 111 2.96 -5.35 -9.31
CA GLU A 111 3.59 -6.43 -8.54
C GLU A 111 5.11 -6.53 -8.73
N ALA A 112 5.65 -6.01 -9.82
CA ALA A 112 7.09 -5.94 -10.06
C ALA A 112 7.77 -4.81 -9.23
N ARG A 113 7.02 -3.82 -8.78
CA ARG A 113 7.54 -2.64 -8.06
C ARG A 113 7.15 -2.57 -6.60
N VAL A 114 6.03 -3.19 -6.24
CA VAL A 114 5.48 -3.14 -4.89
C VAL A 114 5.31 -4.54 -4.35
N ARG A 115 5.93 -4.80 -3.21
CA ARG A 115 5.77 -6.07 -2.48
C ARG A 115 5.40 -5.80 -1.03
N PHE A 116 4.81 -6.80 -0.39
CA PHE A 116 4.39 -6.72 1.00
C PHE A 116 4.97 -7.87 1.81
N VAL A 117 5.40 -7.54 3.02
CA VAL A 117 5.97 -8.49 3.97
C VAL A 117 5.18 -8.38 5.27
N ARG A 118 4.77 -9.52 5.82
CA ARG A 118 4.24 -9.55 7.17
C ARG A 118 5.39 -9.43 8.16
N GLY A 119 5.29 -8.46 9.08
CA GLY A 119 6.33 -8.28 10.09
C GLY A 119 5.97 -7.22 11.12
N ASP A 120 6.74 -7.21 12.18
CA ASP A 120 6.63 -6.23 13.26
C ASP A 120 7.58 -5.06 12.98
N ALA A 121 7.02 -3.85 12.93
CA ALA A 121 7.80 -2.63 12.69
C ALA A 121 8.81 -2.31 13.81
N THR A 122 8.61 -2.88 15.00
CA THR A 122 9.56 -2.74 16.13
C THR A 122 10.77 -3.67 16.01
N SER A 123 10.71 -4.64 15.08
CA SER A 123 11.78 -5.59 14.82
C SER A 123 11.82 -5.92 13.34
N LEU A 124 12.31 -4.99 12.54
CA LEU A 124 12.31 -5.08 11.08
C LEU A 124 13.14 -6.27 10.58
N PRO A 125 12.60 -7.12 9.67
CA PRO A 125 13.28 -8.29 9.15
C PRO A 125 14.21 -7.95 7.96
N PHE A 126 14.81 -6.77 7.97
CA PHE A 126 15.65 -6.26 6.89
C PHE A 126 17.04 -5.92 7.40
N GLY A 127 18.04 -6.13 6.56
CA GLY A 127 19.40 -5.71 6.84
C GLY A 127 19.57 -4.18 6.82
N ALA A 128 20.61 -3.69 7.50
CA ALA A 128 20.94 -2.27 7.45
C ALA A 128 21.21 -1.80 6.02
N GLY A 129 20.74 -0.62 5.66
CA GLY A 129 20.94 -0.03 4.33
C GLY A 129 20.11 -0.66 3.22
N SER A 130 19.04 -1.43 3.56
CA SER A 130 18.15 -2.06 2.56
C SER A 130 17.27 -1.07 1.81
N PHE A 131 17.05 0.11 2.35
CA PHE A 131 16.14 1.12 1.79
C PHE A 131 16.80 2.50 1.72
N ASP A 132 16.38 3.29 0.74
CA ASP A 132 16.80 4.68 0.56
C ASP A 132 15.96 5.63 1.40
N ARG A 133 14.67 5.32 1.56
CA ARG A 133 13.69 6.11 2.30
C ARG A 133 12.76 5.19 3.09
N ALA A 134 12.15 5.75 4.15
CA ALA A 134 11.07 5.11 4.89
C ALA A 134 9.95 6.12 5.16
N ILE A 135 8.72 5.63 5.07
CA ILE A 135 7.48 6.35 5.38
C ILE A 135 6.61 5.52 6.30
N GLY A 136 5.57 6.12 6.89
CA GLY A 136 4.62 5.41 7.76
C GLY A 136 3.69 6.35 8.49
#